data_b765aafe49736df65755698ba2628ec0
#
_entry.id   b765aafe49736df65755698ba2628ec0
#
_cell.length_a   1.000
_cell.length_b   1.000
_cell.length_c   1.000
_cell.angle_alpha   90.00
_cell.angle_beta   90.00
_cell.angle_gamma   90.00
#
_symmetry.space_group_name_H-M   'P 1'
#
loop_
_entity.id
_entity.type
_entity.pdbx_description
1 polymer ?
#
loop_
_entity_poly.entity_id
_entity_poly.type
_entity_poly.pdbx_seq_one_letter_code
_entity_poly.pdbx_strand_id
1 'polypeptide(L)'
;NNFFNHKLFEEKKKAKDIFSFGEIGFGLGLNFIIILKNWSKVLGATKRLHYFAIESFPLSKDNLKIAKQRFPDLANEYQELIDKYPPIHTGFHRIWLKSGAVALTLIFEPTWRGISQIEGKFDAWFLSQFSNESAPDQWSPDIFSEISRLSRKDTLICSSNTGVYVDGELK
;
A
#
# COMPACT_ATOMS: atom_id res chain seq x y z
N ASN A 1 10.09 -12.43 -4.95
CA ASN A 1 9.29 -11.56 -4.05
C ASN A 1 9.12 -12.23 -2.69
N ASN A 2 10.06 -11.93 -1.77
CA ASN A 2 10.14 -12.65 -0.49
C ASN A 2 9.32 -12.00 0.66
N PHE A 3 8.56 -10.93 0.41
CA PHE A 3 7.82 -10.25 1.47
C PHE A 3 6.85 -11.18 2.20
N PHE A 4 6.04 -11.91 1.45
CA PHE A 4 5.03 -12.82 2.03
C PHE A 4 5.62 -14.06 2.68
N ASN A 5 6.89 -14.37 2.41
CA ASN A 5 7.60 -15.50 3.00
C ASN A 5 8.47 -15.07 4.20
N HIS A 6 8.46 -13.78 4.55
CA HIS A 6 9.24 -13.27 5.67
C HIS A 6 8.63 -13.75 6.99
N LYS A 7 9.45 -14.30 7.89
CA LYS A 7 9.01 -14.88 9.17
C LYS A 7 8.18 -13.90 10.01
N LEU A 8 8.61 -12.64 10.09
CA LEU A 8 7.89 -11.60 10.84
C LEU A 8 6.52 -11.29 10.24
N PHE A 9 6.38 -11.30 8.91
CA PHE A 9 5.08 -11.13 8.27
C PHE A 9 4.14 -12.27 8.62
N GLU A 10 4.63 -13.51 8.57
CA GLU A 10 3.87 -14.70 8.94
C GLU A 10 3.42 -14.70 10.41
N GLU A 11 4.29 -14.26 11.32
CA GLU A 11 3.99 -14.14 12.74
C GLU A 11 2.94 -13.05 13.01
N LYS A 12 3.13 -11.87 12.42
CA LYS A 12 2.21 -10.74 12.58
C LYS A 12 0.82 -11.03 12.04
N LYS A 13 0.70 -11.66 10.87
CA LYS A 13 -0.61 -11.99 10.30
C LYS A 13 -1.39 -12.98 11.15
N LYS A 14 -0.71 -13.88 11.85
CA LYS A 14 -1.38 -14.85 12.77
C LYS A 14 -1.96 -14.17 13.99
N ALA A 15 -1.28 -13.16 14.50
CA ALA A 15 -1.63 -12.49 15.76
C ALA A 15 -2.75 -11.45 15.64
N LYS A 16 -3.19 -11.07 14.42
CA LYS A 16 -4.10 -9.95 14.20
C LYS A 16 -5.29 -10.33 13.33
N ASP A 17 -6.45 -9.77 13.65
CA ASP A 17 -7.66 -9.87 12.83
C ASP A 17 -7.67 -8.85 11.70
N ILE A 18 -6.98 -7.73 11.87
CA ILE A 18 -6.82 -6.66 10.88
C ILE A 18 -5.33 -6.40 10.67
N PHE A 19 -4.89 -6.47 9.41
CA PHE A 19 -3.54 -6.09 9.00
C PHE A 19 -3.59 -4.81 8.19
N SER A 20 -2.72 -3.84 8.52
CA SER A 20 -2.71 -2.52 7.90
C SER A 20 -1.41 -2.24 7.14
N PHE A 21 -1.55 -1.85 5.87
CA PHE A 21 -0.46 -1.41 5.02
C PHE A 21 -0.56 0.09 4.74
N GLY A 22 0.59 0.77 4.77
CA GLY A 22 0.76 2.10 4.19
C GLY A 22 1.61 2.02 2.92
N GLU A 23 1.32 2.83 1.94
CA GLU A 23 2.11 2.97 0.70
C GLU A 23 2.25 4.43 0.32
N ILE A 24 3.46 4.83 -0.07
CA ILE A 24 3.71 6.12 -0.70
C ILE A 24 3.97 5.89 -2.18
N GLY A 25 3.11 6.51 -3.02
CA GLY A 25 3.12 6.29 -4.46
C GLY A 25 2.34 5.03 -4.86
N PHE A 26 1.05 5.16 -5.14
CA PHE A 26 0.21 4.04 -5.59
C PHE A 26 0.50 3.63 -7.03
N GLY A 27 0.71 4.62 -7.91
CA GLY A 27 0.96 4.40 -9.33
C GLY A 27 -0.11 3.52 -9.99
N LEU A 28 0.32 2.40 -10.59
CA LEU A 28 -0.57 1.40 -11.18
C LEU A 28 -1.17 0.43 -10.14
N GLY A 29 -0.87 0.59 -8.87
CA GLY A 29 -1.38 -0.25 -7.78
C GLY A 29 -0.80 -1.67 -7.75
N LEU A 30 0.35 -1.90 -8.37
CA LEU A 30 0.90 -3.26 -8.52
C LEU A 30 1.15 -3.95 -7.16
N ASN A 31 1.72 -3.24 -6.18
CA ASN A 31 1.94 -3.79 -4.84
C ASN A 31 0.61 -4.20 -4.19
N PHE A 32 -0.38 -3.31 -4.25
CA PHE A 32 -1.72 -3.60 -3.74
C PHE A 32 -2.35 -4.82 -4.45
N ILE A 33 -2.28 -4.90 -5.77
CA ILE A 33 -2.86 -6.00 -6.56
C ILE A 33 -2.19 -7.34 -6.23
N ILE A 34 -0.87 -7.36 -6.04
CA ILE A 34 -0.15 -8.57 -5.62
C ILE A 34 -0.62 -9.02 -4.22
N ILE A 35 -0.79 -8.08 -3.29
CA ILE A 35 -1.35 -8.38 -1.97
C ILE A 35 -2.77 -8.89 -2.09
N LEU A 36 -3.63 -8.22 -2.86
CA LEU A 36 -5.02 -8.58 -3.07
C LEU A 36 -5.16 -10.02 -3.62
N LYS A 37 -4.31 -10.41 -4.57
CA LYS A 37 -4.26 -11.77 -5.11
C LYS A 37 -3.89 -12.82 -4.06
N ASN A 38 -2.92 -12.50 -3.23
CA ASN A 38 -2.40 -13.46 -2.24
C ASN A 38 -3.18 -13.43 -0.92
N TRP A 39 -4.01 -12.42 -0.71
CA TRP A 39 -4.67 -12.17 0.57
C TRP A 39 -5.49 -13.36 1.08
N SER A 40 -6.33 -13.95 0.23
CA SER A 40 -7.17 -15.08 0.60
C SER A 40 -6.36 -16.35 0.96
N LYS A 41 -5.19 -16.53 0.34
CA LYS A 41 -4.27 -17.63 0.65
C LYS A 41 -3.52 -17.39 1.97
N VAL A 42 -3.29 -16.11 2.28
CA VAL A 42 -2.39 -15.68 3.34
C VAL A 42 -3.10 -15.54 4.69
N LEU A 43 -4.35 -15.09 4.72
CA LEU A 43 -5.00 -14.71 5.98
C LEU A 43 -6.20 -15.56 6.41
N GLY A 44 -6.76 -16.37 5.51
CA GLY A 44 -8.04 -17.05 5.80
C GLY A 44 -9.24 -16.08 5.77
N ALA A 45 -10.44 -16.66 5.75
CA ALA A 45 -11.69 -15.94 5.46
C ALA A 45 -12.14 -14.93 6.54
N THR A 46 -11.53 -14.95 7.71
CA THR A 46 -11.96 -14.15 8.88
C THR A 46 -11.17 -12.86 9.07
N LYS A 47 -10.07 -12.69 8.37
CA LYS A 47 -9.17 -11.53 8.59
C LYS A 47 -9.40 -10.43 7.57
N ARG A 48 -9.13 -9.20 7.95
CA ARG A 48 -9.32 -8.00 7.13
C ARG A 48 -8.00 -7.34 6.79
N LEU A 49 -7.95 -6.76 5.60
CA LEU A 49 -6.88 -5.90 5.15
C LEU A 49 -7.35 -4.45 5.13
N HIS A 50 -6.59 -3.56 5.73
CA HIS A 50 -6.70 -2.13 5.51
C HIS A 50 -5.46 -1.65 4.76
N TYR A 51 -5.64 -1.17 3.54
CA TYR A 51 -4.57 -0.66 2.71
C TYR A 51 -4.76 0.84 2.47
N PHE A 52 -3.76 1.64 2.81
CA PHE A 52 -3.75 3.08 2.59
C PHE A 52 -2.64 3.41 1.60
N ALA A 53 -2.97 4.10 0.54
CA ALA A 53 -2.00 4.54 -0.44
C ALA A 53 -2.15 6.05 -0.70
N ILE A 54 -1.06 6.78 -0.57
CA ILE A 54 -0.98 8.21 -0.87
C ILE A 54 -0.43 8.35 -2.28
N GLU A 55 -1.16 9.08 -3.13
CA GLU A 55 -0.77 9.31 -4.52
C GLU A 55 -0.97 10.77 -4.91
N SER A 56 0.13 11.44 -5.20
CA SER A 56 0.11 12.86 -5.58
C SER A 56 -0.36 13.09 -7.02
N PHE A 57 -0.17 12.09 -7.89
CA PHE A 57 -0.49 12.17 -9.32
C PHE A 57 -1.29 10.94 -9.76
N PRO A 58 -2.55 10.79 -9.30
CA PRO A 58 -3.32 9.59 -9.53
C PRO A 58 -3.54 9.32 -11.02
N LEU A 59 -3.34 8.07 -11.40
CA LEU A 59 -3.53 7.60 -12.75
C LEU A 59 -5.01 7.31 -13.04
N SER A 60 -5.40 7.45 -14.31
CA SER A 60 -6.77 7.20 -14.74
C SER A 60 -7.13 5.70 -14.76
N LYS A 61 -8.43 5.39 -14.83
CA LYS A 61 -8.92 4.02 -15.07
C LYS A 61 -8.33 3.40 -16.33
N ASP A 62 -8.06 4.19 -17.37
CA ASP A 62 -7.50 3.67 -18.61
C ASP A 62 -6.06 3.22 -18.44
N ASN A 63 -5.27 3.90 -17.60
CA ASN A 63 -3.94 3.42 -17.23
C ASN A 63 -4.01 2.07 -16.50
N LEU A 64 -5.00 1.87 -15.61
CA LEU A 64 -5.20 0.59 -14.94
C LEU A 64 -5.65 -0.52 -15.89
N LYS A 65 -6.44 -0.20 -16.94
CA LYS A 65 -6.79 -1.17 -17.99
C LYS A 65 -5.56 -1.62 -18.78
N ILE A 66 -4.64 -0.70 -19.07
CA ILE A 66 -3.35 -1.03 -19.70
C ILE A 66 -2.53 -1.95 -18.80
N ALA A 67 -2.46 -1.64 -17.48
CA ALA A 67 -1.77 -2.49 -16.52
C ALA A 67 -2.39 -3.90 -16.46
N LYS A 68 -3.73 -4.02 -16.46
CA LYS A 68 -4.44 -5.30 -16.53
C LYS A 68 -4.02 -6.13 -17.74
N GLN A 69 -3.88 -5.50 -18.92
CA GLN A 69 -3.44 -6.21 -20.13
C GLN A 69 -1.99 -6.67 -20.03
N ARG A 70 -1.13 -5.87 -19.41
CA ARG A 70 0.30 -6.18 -19.23
C ARG A 70 0.56 -7.28 -18.20
N PHE A 71 -0.34 -7.47 -17.24
CA PHE A 71 -0.24 -8.46 -16.18
C PHE A 71 -1.44 -9.40 -16.19
N PRO A 72 -1.53 -10.34 -17.17
CA PRO A 72 -2.70 -11.20 -17.33
C PRO A 72 -2.96 -12.09 -16.10
N ASP A 73 -1.92 -12.50 -15.39
CA ASP A 73 -2.06 -13.28 -14.15
C ASP A 73 -2.71 -12.52 -13.00
N LEU A 74 -2.81 -11.20 -13.10
CA LEU A 74 -3.42 -10.30 -12.12
C LEU A 74 -4.72 -9.67 -12.65
N ALA A 75 -5.21 -10.14 -13.78
CA ALA A 75 -6.30 -9.50 -14.51
C ALA A 75 -7.60 -9.42 -13.70
N ASN A 76 -7.89 -10.43 -12.88
CA ASN A 76 -9.11 -10.47 -12.06
C ASN A 76 -9.07 -9.42 -10.95
N GLU A 77 -7.94 -9.29 -10.29
CA GLU A 77 -7.73 -8.30 -9.22
C GLU A 77 -7.74 -6.87 -9.79
N TYR A 78 -7.11 -6.67 -10.94
CA TYR A 78 -7.19 -5.39 -11.65
C TYR A 78 -8.61 -5.05 -12.07
N GLN A 79 -9.39 -6.02 -12.56
CA GLN A 79 -10.77 -5.77 -12.94
C GLN A 79 -11.60 -5.32 -11.73
N GLU A 80 -11.48 -6.00 -10.59
CA GLU A 80 -12.19 -5.62 -9.36
C GLU A 80 -11.81 -4.21 -8.90
N LEU A 81 -10.52 -3.83 -9.01
CA LEU A 81 -10.06 -2.47 -8.71
C LEU A 81 -10.65 -1.45 -9.69
N ILE A 82 -10.58 -1.71 -11.00
CA ILE A 82 -11.06 -0.81 -12.06
C ILE A 82 -12.55 -0.51 -11.90
N ASP A 83 -13.35 -1.53 -11.60
CA ASP A 83 -14.80 -1.39 -11.44
C ASP A 83 -15.16 -0.42 -10.30
N LYS A 84 -14.34 -0.40 -9.25
CA LYS A 84 -14.56 0.38 -8.03
C LYS A 84 -13.65 1.61 -7.91
N TYR A 85 -12.72 1.81 -8.84
CA TYR A 85 -11.76 2.91 -8.77
C TYR A 85 -12.48 4.27 -8.76
N PRO A 86 -12.17 5.14 -7.81
CA PRO A 86 -12.89 6.40 -7.66
C PRO A 86 -12.59 7.39 -8.80
N PRO A 87 -13.41 8.41 -9.00
CA PRO A 87 -13.03 9.57 -9.80
C PRO A 87 -11.81 10.26 -9.18
N ILE A 88 -10.99 10.88 -10.05
CA ILE A 88 -9.78 11.58 -9.61
C ILE A 88 -10.17 12.96 -9.05
N HIS A 89 -10.41 12.98 -7.74
CA HIS A 89 -10.62 14.19 -6.95
C HIS A 89 -9.72 14.15 -5.73
N THR A 90 -9.23 15.29 -5.32
CA THR A 90 -8.44 15.48 -4.10
C THR A 90 -9.20 14.94 -2.89
N GLY A 91 -8.50 14.25 -1.98
CA GLY A 91 -9.06 13.75 -0.73
C GLY A 91 -8.99 12.23 -0.56
N PHE A 92 -9.78 11.72 0.36
CA PHE A 92 -9.81 10.33 0.78
C PHE A 92 -10.90 9.55 0.06
N HIS A 93 -10.52 8.46 -0.61
CA HIS A 93 -11.42 7.58 -1.34
C HIS A 93 -11.33 6.16 -0.81
N ARG A 94 -12.34 5.73 -0.07
CA ARG A 94 -12.38 4.36 0.46
C ARG A 94 -13.26 3.47 -0.39
N ILE A 95 -12.69 2.35 -0.83
CA ILE A 95 -13.38 1.31 -1.58
C ILE A 95 -13.21 -0.05 -0.91
N TRP A 96 -14.21 -0.89 -1.08
CA TRP A 96 -14.22 -2.23 -0.49
C TRP A 96 -14.12 -3.29 -1.58
N LEU A 97 -13.18 -4.22 -1.40
CA LEU A 97 -12.92 -5.34 -2.32
C LEU A 97 -13.05 -6.67 -1.58
N LYS A 98 -13.04 -7.76 -2.34
CA LYS A 98 -13.15 -9.13 -1.78
C LYS A 98 -14.32 -9.25 -0.80
N SER A 99 -15.50 -8.83 -1.24
CA SER A 99 -16.73 -8.87 -0.44
C SER A 99 -16.61 -8.21 0.94
N GLY A 100 -15.82 -7.12 1.02
CA GLY A 100 -15.63 -6.35 2.25
C GLY A 100 -14.46 -6.80 3.13
N ALA A 101 -13.72 -7.84 2.74
CA ALA A 101 -12.54 -8.27 3.49
C ALA A 101 -11.35 -7.32 3.33
N VAL A 102 -11.30 -6.56 2.24
CA VAL A 102 -10.23 -5.62 1.92
C VAL A 102 -10.77 -4.20 1.78
N ALA A 103 -10.30 -3.29 2.62
CA ALA A 103 -10.53 -1.85 2.51
C ALA A 103 -9.30 -1.19 1.89
N LEU A 104 -9.44 -0.61 0.70
CA LEU A 104 -8.44 0.25 0.09
C LEU A 104 -8.85 1.71 0.29
N THR A 105 -7.99 2.49 0.91
CA THR A 105 -8.11 3.95 1.02
C THR A 105 -7.06 4.60 0.14
N LEU A 106 -7.48 5.18 -0.97
CA LEU A 106 -6.66 6.00 -1.84
C LEU A 106 -6.74 7.45 -1.35
N ILE A 107 -5.58 8.07 -1.15
CA ILE A 107 -5.46 9.44 -0.69
C ILE A 107 -4.82 10.24 -1.83
N PHE A 108 -5.66 10.94 -2.59
CA PHE A 108 -5.22 11.77 -3.71
C PHE A 108 -4.86 13.16 -3.20
N GLU A 109 -3.64 13.28 -2.68
CA GLU A 109 -3.08 14.47 -2.06
C GLU A 109 -1.56 14.51 -2.25
N PRO A 110 -0.92 15.68 -2.20
CA PRO A 110 0.52 15.74 -2.01
C PRO A 110 0.94 14.91 -0.79
N THR A 111 2.05 14.19 -0.89
CA THR A 111 2.45 13.19 0.13
C THR A 111 2.49 13.77 1.54
N TRP A 112 3.11 14.96 1.72
CA TRP A 112 3.20 15.62 3.02
C TRP A 112 1.84 15.94 3.64
N ARG A 113 0.86 16.30 2.80
CA ARG A 113 -0.50 16.62 3.26
C ARG A 113 -1.31 15.36 3.52
N GLY A 114 -1.23 14.37 2.65
CA GLY A 114 -1.96 13.12 2.81
C GLY A 114 -1.52 12.36 4.05
N ILE A 115 -0.21 12.24 4.27
CA ILE A 115 0.33 11.48 5.40
C ILE A 115 0.03 12.11 6.76
N SER A 116 0.05 13.45 6.84
CA SER A 116 -0.23 14.17 8.09
C SER A 116 -1.68 14.02 8.57
N GLN A 117 -2.61 13.68 7.68
CA GLN A 117 -4.02 13.50 7.99
C GLN A 117 -4.37 12.07 8.43
N ILE A 118 -3.43 11.15 8.36
CA ILE A 118 -3.65 9.76 8.77
C ILE A 118 -3.43 9.63 10.27
N GLU A 119 -4.35 8.94 10.92
CA GLU A 119 -4.21 8.51 12.30
C GLU A 119 -4.17 6.99 12.39
N GLY A 120 -3.41 6.47 13.38
CA GLY A 120 -3.27 5.05 13.62
C GLY A 120 -1.84 4.54 13.45
N LYS A 121 -1.69 3.24 13.33
CA LYS A 121 -0.40 2.56 13.21
C LYS A 121 -0.46 1.48 12.15
N PHE A 122 0.50 1.47 11.25
CA PHE A 122 0.64 0.45 10.22
C PHE A 122 1.49 -0.73 10.67
N ASP A 123 1.19 -1.89 10.10
CA ASP A 123 1.95 -3.13 10.31
C ASP A 123 3.07 -3.28 9.29
N ALA A 124 2.87 -2.68 8.12
CA ALA A 124 3.88 -2.64 7.06
C ALA A 124 3.76 -1.37 6.21
N TRP A 125 4.89 -0.92 5.65
CA TRP A 125 4.99 0.14 4.66
C TRP A 125 5.58 -0.37 3.36
N PHE A 126 4.99 0.07 2.24
CA PHE A 126 5.63 0.03 0.94
C PHE A 126 6.10 1.43 0.58
N LEU A 127 7.41 1.54 0.45
CA LEU A 127 8.05 2.76 0.03
C LEU A 127 8.49 2.55 -1.43
N SER A 128 7.52 2.63 -2.35
CA SER A 128 7.77 2.42 -3.78
C SER A 128 8.06 3.74 -4.47
N GLN A 129 9.01 3.70 -5.37
CA GLN A 129 9.47 4.81 -6.21
C GLN A 129 10.42 5.82 -5.53
N PHE A 130 11.62 5.35 -5.32
CA PHE A 130 12.71 6.15 -4.81
C PHE A 130 13.80 6.36 -5.84
N SER A 131 13.58 7.29 -6.75
CA SER A 131 14.71 8.04 -7.28
C SER A 131 14.59 9.46 -6.72
N ASN A 132 15.57 9.89 -5.93
CA ASN A 132 15.69 11.27 -5.44
C ASN A 132 15.61 12.29 -6.58
N GLU A 133 15.80 11.88 -7.83
CA GLU A 133 15.82 12.72 -9.01
C GLU A 133 14.42 13.08 -9.53
N SER A 134 13.41 12.24 -9.30
CA SER A 134 12.08 12.45 -9.88
C SER A 134 11.02 12.96 -8.91
N ALA A 135 11.24 12.89 -7.60
CA ALA A 135 10.30 13.37 -6.59
C ALA A 135 10.98 13.75 -5.26
N PRO A 136 11.81 14.80 -5.23
CA PRO A 136 12.51 15.22 -4.01
C PRO A 136 11.58 15.55 -2.85
N ASP A 137 10.38 16.04 -3.14
CA ASP A 137 9.39 16.42 -2.11
C ASP A 137 8.74 15.22 -1.40
N GLN A 138 8.90 14.01 -1.93
CA GLN A 138 8.37 12.78 -1.30
C GLN A 138 9.30 12.23 -0.21
N TRP A 139 10.51 12.81 -0.05
CA TRP A 139 11.57 12.29 0.81
C TRP A 139 12.18 13.37 1.73
N SER A 140 11.36 14.25 2.18
CA SER A 140 11.77 15.18 3.22
C SER A 140 11.90 14.47 4.59
N PRO A 141 12.73 14.96 5.50
CA PRO A 141 12.78 14.48 6.87
C PRO A 141 11.40 14.43 7.55
N ASP A 142 10.50 15.33 7.18
CA ASP A 142 9.14 15.40 7.71
C ASP A 142 8.31 14.17 7.30
N ILE A 143 8.49 13.66 6.07
CA ILE A 143 7.80 12.43 5.61
C ILE A 143 8.30 11.22 6.41
N PHE A 144 9.60 11.11 6.67
CA PHE A 144 10.15 10.04 7.51
C PHE A 144 9.66 10.13 8.95
N SER A 145 9.53 11.33 9.49
CA SER A 145 8.95 11.56 10.81
C SER A 145 7.51 11.08 10.86
N GLU A 146 6.70 11.37 9.83
CA GLU A 146 5.32 10.90 9.74
C GLU A 146 5.23 9.37 9.58
N ILE A 147 6.08 8.76 8.76
CA ILE A 147 6.18 7.29 8.66
C ILE A 147 6.49 6.70 10.03
N SER A 148 7.45 7.27 10.76
CA SER A 148 7.80 6.84 12.12
C SER A 148 6.61 7.02 13.07
N ARG A 149 5.92 8.17 13.04
CA ARG A 149 4.72 8.42 13.84
C ARG A 149 3.64 7.37 13.60
N LEU A 150 3.48 6.94 12.36
CA LEU A 150 2.49 5.95 11.92
C LEU A 150 2.99 4.50 11.99
N SER A 151 4.19 4.27 12.48
CA SER A 151 4.79 2.94 12.63
C SER A 151 4.76 2.44 14.07
N ARG A 152 4.75 1.12 14.24
CA ARG A 152 5.04 0.43 15.51
C ARG A 152 6.52 0.05 15.53
N LYS A 153 7.06 -0.32 16.69
CA LYS A 153 8.45 -0.78 16.84
C LYS A 153 8.82 -1.93 15.90
N ASP A 154 7.84 -2.76 15.56
CA ASP A 154 7.98 -3.95 14.74
C ASP A 154 7.35 -3.81 13.34
N THR A 155 7.09 -2.57 12.88
CA THR A 155 6.53 -2.31 11.54
C THR A 155 7.52 -2.73 10.46
N LEU A 156 7.04 -3.50 9.48
CA LEU A 156 7.84 -3.93 8.35
C LEU A 156 7.96 -2.80 7.33
N ILE A 157 9.17 -2.56 6.80
CA ILE A 157 9.38 -1.58 5.74
C ILE A 157 9.92 -2.31 4.51
N CYS A 158 9.24 -2.13 3.38
CA CYS A 158 9.59 -2.69 2.10
C CYS A 158 9.93 -1.57 1.12
N SER A 159 11.12 -1.62 0.55
CA SER A 159 11.51 -0.71 -0.53
C SER A 159 11.68 -1.48 -1.84
N SER A 160 11.21 -0.91 -2.94
CA SER A 160 11.31 -1.53 -4.27
C SER A 160 12.74 -1.53 -4.84
N ASN A 161 13.59 -0.61 -4.39
CA ASN A 161 14.93 -0.41 -4.98
C ASN A 161 16.02 -1.33 -4.43
N THR A 162 15.84 -1.95 -3.29
CA THR A 162 16.93 -2.69 -2.66
C THR A 162 16.62 -4.14 -2.35
N GLY A 163 15.35 -4.56 -2.42
CA GLY A 163 14.94 -5.86 -1.89
C GLY A 163 15.29 -6.05 -0.41
N VAL A 164 15.69 -4.97 0.26
CA VAL A 164 16.14 -4.98 1.65
C VAL A 164 14.95 -4.69 2.54
N TYR A 165 14.66 -5.64 3.40
CA TYR A 165 13.82 -5.41 4.55
C TYR A 165 14.68 -4.65 5.56
N VAL A 166 14.28 -3.46 5.91
CA VAL A 166 14.89 -2.75 7.04
C VAL A 166 14.18 -3.27 8.29
N ASP A 167 14.79 -4.27 8.90
CA ASP A 167 14.48 -4.67 10.28
C ASP A 167 15.26 -3.69 11.15
N GLY A 168 14.61 -2.73 11.75
CA GLY A 168 15.31 -1.87 12.66
C GLY A 168 14.82 -0.43 12.75
N GLU A 169 14.89 0.05 13.92
CA GLU A 169 14.58 1.38 14.42
C GLU A 169 14.92 2.49 13.39
N LEU A 170 13.87 3.17 12.93
CA LEU A 170 14.02 4.52 12.40
C LEU A 170 14.47 5.40 13.57
N LYS A 171 15.79 5.63 13.70
CA LYS A 171 16.38 6.60 14.62
C LYS A 171 16.41 7.97 13.98
#